data_7c5a78e389f69106433f3d9f2719f2a6
#
_entry.id   7c5a78e389f69106433f3d9f2719f2a6
#
_cell.length_a   1.000
_cell.length_b   1.000
_cell.length_c   1.000
_cell.angle_alpha   90.00
_cell.angle_beta   90.00
_cell.angle_gamma   90.00
#
_symmetry.space_group_name_H-M   'P 1'
#
loop_
_entity.id
_entity.type
_entity.pdbx_description
1 polymer ?
#
loop_
_entity_poly.entity_id
_entity_poly.type
_entity_poly.pdbx_seq_one_letter_code
_entity_poly.pdbx_strand_id
1 'polypeptide(L)'
;MSASGVLTIHTDGGARGNPGPAAFAYVIQREGAPPIEEAGCIGEATNNQAEYTALIRALEHAESLGTNHPLHIHSDSELLVKQMNGEYRVKDVGLKPLYDQARRLASQFDSVNIRHIPREQNAWADRLYNAALDGATKKPGHSGLHKISKNVAGRDAAIAAEAIECLRTAASAWARGNANDPKPEMVWEQLWSVLEDNGALRK
;
A
#
# COMPACT_ATOMS: atom_id res chain seq x y z
N MET A 1 24.73 20.69 6.00
CA MET A 1 24.05 19.65 5.21
C MET A 1 23.99 18.41 6.08
N SER A 2 22.84 18.07 6.68
CA SER A 2 22.67 16.82 7.43
C SER A 2 22.90 15.66 6.45
N ALA A 3 23.84 14.77 6.76
CA ALA A 3 24.01 13.54 6.01
C ALA A 3 22.66 12.80 6.07
N SER A 4 22.04 12.57 4.92
CA SER A 4 20.82 11.79 4.84
C SER A 4 21.17 10.35 5.23
N GLY A 5 20.67 9.89 6.38
CA GLY A 5 20.89 8.53 6.84
C GLY A 5 20.29 7.50 5.87
N VAL A 6 20.86 6.31 5.86
CA VAL A 6 20.35 5.18 5.06
C VAL A 6 18.97 4.78 5.57
N LEU A 7 18.03 4.57 4.66
CA LEU A 7 16.75 3.93 4.97
C LEU A 7 16.88 2.42 4.71
N THR A 8 16.69 1.62 5.77
CA THR A 8 16.62 0.17 5.66
C THR A 8 15.15 -0.23 5.60
N ILE A 9 14.76 -0.90 4.52
CA ILE A 9 13.37 -1.22 4.21
C ILE A 9 13.22 -2.73 4.12
N HIS A 10 12.22 -3.27 4.81
CA HIS A 10 11.79 -4.66 4.68
C HIS A 10 10.41 -4.67 4.04
N THR A 11 10.23 -5.45 2.98
CA THR A 11 8.95 -5.58 2.27
C THR A 11 8.51 -7.03 2.22
N ASP A 12 7.22 -7.26 2.37
CA ASP A 12 6.60 -8.57 2.23
C ASP A 12 5.17 -8.45 1.72
N GLY A 13 4.68 -9.47 1.06
CA GLY A 13 3.31 -9.51 0.57
C GLY A 13 2.89 -10.93 0.23
N GLY A 14 1.62 -11.23 0.42
CA GLY A 14 1.13 -12.55 0.14
C GLY A 14 -0.38 -12.60 -0.09
N ALA A 15 -0.83 -13.74 -0.59
CA ALA A 15 -2.23 -14.02 -0.83
C ALA A 15 -2.62 -15.36 -0.22
N ARG A 16 -3.84 -15.46 0.29
CA ARG A 16 -4.47 -16.73 0.69
C ARG A 16 -5.16 -17.37 -0.51
N GLY A 17 -4.41 -18.15 -1.24
CA GLY A 17 -4.70 -18.60 -2.60
C GLY A 17 -3.85 -17.83 -3.61
N ASN A 18 -3.82 -18.28 -4.88
CA ASN A 18 -2.98 -17.62 -5.90
C ASN A 18 -3.65 -17.67 -7.28
N PRO A 19 -4.57 -16.71 -7.61
CA PRO A 19 -4.94 -15.52 -6.82
C PRO A 19 -5.86 -15.82 -5.63
N GLY A 20 -5.95 -14.82 -4.72
CA GLY A 20 -6.83 -14.85 -3.56
C GLY A 20 -6.74 -13.55 -2.75
N PRO A 21 -7.43 -13.47 -1.59
CA PRO A 21 -7.30 -12.34 -0.68
C PRO A 21 -5.84 -12.08 -0.36
N ALA A 22 -5.38 -10.88 -0.65
CA ALA A 22 -3.97 -10.51 -0.60
C ALA A 22 -3.73 -9.26 0.25
N ALA A 23 -2.53 -9.17 0.82
CA ALA A 23 -2.08 -8.02 1.58
C ALA A 23 -0.59 -7.76 1.35
N PHE A 24 -0.19 -6.53 1.63
CA PHE A 24 1.19 -6.06 1.62
C PHE A 24 1.59 -5.58 3.01
N ALA A 25 2.88 -5.57 3.26
CA ALA A 25 3.47 -4.87 4.40
C ALA A 25 4.87 -4.36 4.09
N TYR A 26 5.26 -3.30 4.78
CA TYR A 26 6.64 -2.86 4.82
C TYR A 26 7.00 -2.25 6.18
N VAL A 27 8.30 -2.26 6.45
CA VAL A 27 8.91 -1.60 7.60
C VAL A 27 10.06 -0.75 7.11
N ILE A 28 10.06 0.55 7.44
CA ILE A 28 11.16 1.47 7.14
C ILE A 28 11.87 1.81 8.45
N GLN A 29 13.16 1.56 8.50
CA GLN A 29 14.03 1.88 9.63
C GLN A 29 15.04 2.95 9.22
N ARG A 30 15.26 3.91 10.12
CA ARG A 30 16.31 4.92 10.00
C ARG A 30 16.96 5.15 11.36
N GLU A 31 18.21 5.50 11.35
CA GLU A 31 18.96 5.77 12.58
C GLU A 31 18.33 6.94 13.35
N GLY A 32 18.20 6.79 14.65
CA GLY A 32 17.69 7.83 15.56
C GLY A 32 16.19 8.11 15.49
N ALA A 33 15.40 7.29 14.75
CA ALA A 33 13.95 7.44 14.68
C ALA A 33 13.23 6.10 14.90
N PRO A 34 11.99 6.14 15.39
CA PRO A 34 11.19 4.93 15.47
C PRO A 34 10.93 4.35 14.07
N PRO A 35 10.78 3.02 13.94
CA PRO A 35 10.44 2.40 12.68
C PRO A 35 9.06 2.84 12.20
N ILE A 36 8.90 2.91 10.89
CA ILE A 36 7.62 3.17 10.22
C ILE A 36 7.12 1.83 9.71
N GLU A 37 5.90 1.48 10.06
CA GLU A 37 5.25 0.23 9.68
C GLU A 37 3.96 0.55 8.93
N GLU A 38 3.73 -0.15 7.83
CA GLU A 38 2.44 -0.12 7.13
C GLU A 38 2.11 -1.51 6.60
N ALA A 39 0.84 -1.87 6.69
CA ALA A 39 0.29 -3.08 6.09
C ALA A 39 -1.15 -2.83 5.67
N GLY A 40 -1.58 -3.46 4.61
CA GLY A 40 -2.95 -3.29 4.11
C GLY A 40 -3.38 -4.38 3.15
N CYS A 41 -4.71 -4.60 3.10
CA CYS A 41 -5.30 -5.52 2.14
C CYS A 41 -5.43 -4.86 0.77
N ILE A 42 -5.21 -5.65 -0.29
CA ILE A 42 -5.28 -5.20 -1.69
C ILE A 42 -6.38 -5.88 -2.50
N GLY A 43 -7.28 -6.61 -1.82
CA GLY A 43 -8.31 -7.39 -2.49
C GLY A 43 -7.78 -8.72 -3.02
N GLU A 44 -8.32 -9.20 -4.14
CA GLU A 44 -7.83 -10.42 -4.79
C GLU A 44 -6.60 -10.13 -5.66
N ALA A 45 -5.50 -10.80 -5.37
CA ALA A 45 -4.25 -10.69 -6.13
C ALA A 45 -3.43 -11.98 -6.01
N THR A 46 -2.38 -12.08 -6.84
CA THR A 46 -1.37 -13.13 -6.71
C THR A 46 -0.32 -12.76 -5.66
N ASN A 47 0.44 -13.74 -5.15
CA ASN A 47 1.56 -13.48 -4.26
C ASN A 47 2.54 -12.46 -4.86
N ASN A 48 2.92 -12.64 -6.13
CA ASN A 48 3.86 -11.72 -6.78
C ASN A 48 3.32 -10.28 -6.89
N GLN A 49 2.01 -10.12 -7.13
CA GLN A 49 1.39 -8.79 -7.13
C GLN A 49 1.40 -8.15 -5.74
N ALA A 50 1.17 -8.93 -4.68
CA ALA A 50 1.25 -8.45 -3.32
C ALA A 50 2.68 -8.00 -2.94
N GLU A 51 3.69 -8.78 -3.31
CA GLU A 51 5.11 -8.45 -3.14
C GLU A 51 5.49 -7.14 -3.84
N TYR A 52 5.10 -6.98 -5.11
CA TYR A 52 5.34 -5.73 -5.85
C TYR A 52 4.58 -4.55 -5.23
N THR A 53 3.37 -4.77 -4.73
CA THR A 53 2.60 -3.72 -4.05
C THR A 53 3.32 -3.27 -2.78
N ALA A 54 3.88 -4.20 -1.99
CA ALA A 54 4.68 -3.88 -0.81
C ALA A 54 5.88 -2.99 -1.17
N LEU A 55 6.63 -3.37 -2.22
CA LEU A 55 7.77 -2.58 -2.70
C LEU A 55 7.35 -1.19 -3.17
N ILE A 56 6.27 -1.08 -3.95
CA ILE A 56 5.76 0.20 -4.46
C ILE A 56 5.37 1.12 -3.29
N ARG A 57 4.58 0.62 -2.34
CA ARG A 57 4.16 1.39 -1.17
C ARG A 57 5.33 1.86 -0.31
N ALA A 58 6.32 0.99 -0.12
CA ALA A 58 7.53 1.34 0.60
C ALA A 58 8.33 2.45 -0.11
N LEU A 59 8.46 2.39 -1.44
CA LEU A 59 9.13 3.41 -2.24
C LEU A 59 8.37 4.75 -2.23
N GLU A 60 7.04 4.74 -2.36
CA GLU A 60 6.19 5.93 -2.26
C GLU A 60 6.35 6.60 -0.88
N HIS A 61 6.37 5.81 0.20
CA HIS A 61 6.62 6.35 1.53
C HIS A 61 8.03 6.90 1.68
N ALA A 62 9.04 6.17 1.21
CA ALA A 62 10.43 6.64 1.25
C ALA A 62 10.61 7.95 0.45
N GLU A 63 9.94 8.12 -0.69
CA GLU A 63 9.92 9.36 -1.46
C GLU A 63 9.40 10.54 -0.62
N SER A 64 8.36 10.33 0.18
CA SER A 64 7.81 11.36 1.09
C SER A 64 8.79 11.80 2.19
N LEU A 65 9.77 10.95 2.51
CA LEU A 65 10.85 11.26 3.47
C LEU A 65 12.03 11.98 2.81
N GLY A 66 12.11 11.94 1.47
CA GLY A 66 13.15 12.56 0.66
C GLY A 66 13.89 11.55 -0.21
N THR A 67 14.21 11.96 -1.44
CA THR A 67 14.88 11.08 -2.42
C THR A 67 16.40 11.00 -2.29
N ASN A 68 16.98 11.84 -1.44
CA ASN A 68 18.41 11.89 -1.14
C ASN A 68 18.89 10.85 -0.11
N HIS A 69 18.00 9.97 0.35
CA HIS A 69 18.33 8.85 1.23
C HIS A 69 18.77 7.63 0.40
N PRO A 70 19.92 7.03 0.64
CA PRO A 70 20.24 5.71 0.11
C PRO A 70 19.25 4.67 0.66
N LEU A 71 18.69 3.83 -0.22
CA LEU A 71 17.74 2.78 0.16
C LEU A 71 18.43 1.42 0.18
N HIS A 72 18.33 0.71 1.30
CA HIS A 72 18.64 -0.71 1.42
C HIS A 72 17.34 -1.48 1.60
N ILE A 73 16.88 -2.13 0.54
CA ILE A 73 15.61 -2.85 0.50
C ILE A 73 15.86 -4.34 0.61
N HIS A 74 15.17 -4.98 1.54
CA HIS A 74 15.22 -6.40 1.80
C HIS A 74 13.86 -7.04 1.52
N SER A 75 13.86 -8.12 0.75
CA SER A 75 12.67 -8.92 0.46
C SER A 75 13.04 -10.41 0.44
N ASP A 76 12.15 -11.29 0.86
CA ASP A 76 12.30 -12.72 0.72
C ASP A 76 11.71 -13.28 -0.59
N SER A 77 11.19 -12.38 -1.44
CA SER A 77 10.81 -12.72 -2.81
C SER A 77 12.01 -12.71 -3.75
N GLU A 78 12.63 -13.87 -3.95
CA GLU A 78 13.77 -14.02 -4.87
C GLU A 78 13.42 -13.56 -6.29
N LEU A 79 12.19 -13.84 -6.75
CA LEU A 79 11.70 -13.43 -8.05
C LEU A 79 11.69 -11.90 -8.19
N LEU A 80 11.10 -11.20 -7.24
CA LEU A 80 11.04 -9.73 -7.21
C LEU A 80 12.45 -9.14 -7.26
N VAL A 81 13.35 -9.62 -6.38
CA VAL A 81 14.73 -9.11 -6.29
C VAL A 81 15.46 -9.31 -7.61
N LYS A 82 15.42 -10.50 -8.21
CA LYS A 82 16.08 -10.76 -9.49
C LYS A 82 15.49 -9.96 -10.65
N GLN A 83 14.18 -9.72 -10.65
CA GLN A 83 13.54 -8.86 -11.65
C GLN A 83 13.97 -7.39 -11.47
N MET A 84 13.95 -6.88 -10.27
CA MET A 84 14.33 -5.49 -9.99
C MET A 84 15.81 -5.22 -10.26
N ASN A 85 16.69 -6.20 -10.04
CA ASN A 85 18.11 -6.12 -10.36
C ASN A 85 18.41 -6.36 -11.86
N GLY A 86 17.38 -6.70 -12.67
CA GLY A 86 17.54 -6.92 -14.12
C GLY A 86 18.09 -8.30 -14.51
N GLU A 87 18.23 -9.20 -13.55
CA GLU A 87 18.68 -10.58 -13.79
C GLU A 87 17.58 -11.43 -14.48
N TYR A 88 16.32 -11.17 -14.12
CA TYR A 88 15.16 -11.85 -14.70
C TYR A 88 14.25 -10.87 -15.43
N ARG A 89 13.71 -11.32 -16.56
CA ARG A 89 12.70 -10.55 -17.31
C ARG A 89 11.30 -10.78 -16.75
N VAL A 90 10.52 -9.72 -16.64
CA VAL A 90 9.09 -9.80 -16.31
C VAL A 90 8.33 -10.21 -17.59
N LYS A 91 7.82 -11.45 -17.61
CA LYS A 91 7.03 -11.99 -18.73
C LYS A 91 5.53 -11.93 -18.46
N ASP A 92 5.14 -11.90 -17.20
CA ASP A 92 3.74 -11.84 -16.78
C ASP A 92 3.14 -10.47 -17.09
N VAL A 93 2.05 -10.46 -17.86
CA VAL A 93 1.38 -9.24 -18.32
C VAL A 93 0.75 -8.48 -17.16
N GLY A 94 0.22 -9.20 -16.15
CA GLY A 94 -0.38 -8.59 -14.96
C GLY A 94 0.65 -8.00 -14.00
N LEU A 95 1.87 -8.53 -14.01
CA LEU A 95 2.95 -8.06 -13.15
C LEU A 95 3.74 -6.90 -13.77
N LYS A 96 3.76 -6.82 -15.11
CA LYS A 96 4.55 -5.81 -15.84
C LYS A 96 4.26 -4.36 -15.42
N PRO A 97 2.99 -3.92 -15.26
CA PRO A 97 2.69 -2.56 -14.81
C PRO A 97 3.26 -2.25 -13.42
N LEU A 98 3.19 -3.22 -12.49
CA LEU A 98 3.72 -3.05 -11.13
C LEU A 98 5.26 -2.96 -11.15
N TYR A 99 5.90 -3.81 -11.94
CA TYR A 99 7.35 -3.73 -12.16
C TYR A 99 7.77 -2.37 -12.71
N ASP A 100 7.08 -1.87 -13.75
CA ASP A 100 7.41 -0.59 -14.37
C ASP A 100 7.20 0.58 -13.38
N GLN A 101 6.15 0.51 -12.54
CA GLN A 101 5.92 1.49 -11.48
C GLN A 101 7.05 1.46 -10.43
N ALA A 102 7.40 0.27 -9.94
CA ALA A 102 8.47 0.11 -8.96
C ALA A 102 9.82 0.61 -9.51
N ARG A 103 10.15 0.32 -10.79
CA ARG A 103 11.35 0.79 -11.46
C ARG A 103 11.39 2.31 -11.58
N ARG A 104 10.25 2.92 -11.94
CA ARG A 104 10.13 4.39 -12.04
C ARG A 104 10.34 5.06 -10.68
N LEU A 105 9.70 4.55 -9.61
CA LEU A 105 9.88 5.07 -8.25
C LEU A 105 11.32 4.89 -7.78
N ALA A 106 11.91 3.71 -7.96
CA ALA A 106 13.28 3.44 -7.57
C ALA A 106 14.29 4.36 -8.28
N SER A 107 14.01 4.75 -9.54
CA SER A 107 14.90 5.63 -10.32
C SER A 107 14.94 7.09 -9.83
N GLN A 108 14.07 7.46 -8.90
CA GLN A 108 14.06 8.81 -8.32
C GLN A 108 15.08 8.98 -7.17
N PHE A 109 15.61 7.87 -6.65
CA PHE A 109 16.57 7.90 -5.56
C PHE A 109 18.01 7.81 -6.08
N ASP A 110 18.92 8.49 -5.41
CA ASP A 110 20.34 8.50 -5.76
C ASP A 110 20.97 7.10 -5.68
N SER A 111 20.52 6.28 -4.74
CA SER A 111 21.01 4.91 -4.55
C SER A 111 19.91 3.99 -4.03
N VAL A 112 19.67 2.89 -4.74
CA VAL A 112 18.76 1.82 -4.32
C VAL A 112 19.48 0.48 -4.43
N ASN A 113 19.56 -0.23 -3.33
CA ASN A 113 20.13 -1.58 -3.25
C ASN A 113 19.03 -2.55 -2.79
N ILE A 114 18.62 -3.47 -3.67
CA ILE A 114 17.58 -4.46 -3.36
C ILE A 114 18.25 -5.82 -3.20
N ARG A 115 18.04 -6.47 -2.05
CA ARG A 115 18.64 -7.76 -1.71
C ARG A 115 17.61 -8.79 -1.28
N HIS A 116 17.81 -10.00 -1.74
CA HIS A 116 17.08 -11.16 -1.21
C HIS A 116 17.63 -11.52 0.18
N ILE A 117 16.71 -11.77 1.11
CA ILE A 117 17.01 -12.28 2.45
C ILE A 117 16.18 -13.55 2.71
N PRO A 118 16.66 -14.48 3.55
CA PRO A 118 15.85 -15.60 4.02
C PRO A 118 14.59 -15.09 4.76
N ARG A 119 13.49 -15.85 4.65
CA ARG A 119 12.20 -15.50 5.23
C ARG A 119 12.28 -15.27 6.75
N GLU A 120 13.14 -16.02 7.44
CA GLU A 120 13.36 -15.88 8.89
C GLU A 120 13.89 -14.48 9.25
N GLN A 121 14.62 -13.85 8.32
CA GLN A 121 15.14 -12.48 8.48
C GLN A 121 14.10 -11.41 8.09
N ASN A 122 13.00 -11.81 7.40
CA ASN A 122 11.89 -10.91 7.02
C ASN A 122 10.67 -11.04 7.96
N ALA A 123 10.82 -11.71 9.09
CA ALA A 123 9.74 -12.07 10.02
C ALA A 123 8.91 -10.86 10.52
N TRP A 124 9.44 -9.65 10.45
CA TRP A 124 8.70 -8.46 10.87
C TRP A 124 7.64 -8.09 9.83
N ALA A 125 8.02 -7.92 8.58
CA ALA A 125 7.09 -7.64 7.50
C ALA A 125 6.11 -8.81 7.27
N ASP A 126 6.58 -10.08 7.38
CA ASP A 126 5.75 -11.29 7.32
C ASP A 126 4.61 -11.25 8.36
N ARG A 127 4.89 -10.91 9.61
CA ARG A 127 3.84 -10.78 10.65
C ARG A 127 2.83 -9.68 10.34
N LEU A 128 3.27 -8.56 9.79
CA LEU A 128 2.40 -7.42 9.51
C LEU A 128 1.39 -7.74 8.40
N TYR A 129 1.84 -8.31 7.26
CA TYR A 129 0.89 -8.63 6.19
C TYR A 129 -0.06 -9.76 6.58
N ASN A 130 0.42 -10.76 7.33
CA ASN A 130 -0.44 -11.82 7.86
C ASN A 130 -1.50 -11.26 8.81
N ALA A 131 -1.14 -10.33 9.69
CA ALA A 131 -2.09 -9.67 10.58
C ALA A 131 -3.15 -8.86 9.79
N ALA A 132 -2.75 -8.20 8.70
CA ALA A 132 -3.68 -7.50 7.82
C ALA A 132 -4.67 -8.46 7.16
N LEU A 133 -4.21 -9.61 6.63
CA LEU A 133 -5.07 -10.65 6.08
C LEU A 133 -6.02 -11.23 7.11
N ASP A 134 -5.56 -11.48 8.34
CA ASP A 134 -6.39 -12.01 9.43
C ASP A 134 -7.45 -11.02 9.87
N GLY A 135 -7.15 -9.73 9.86
CA GLY A 135 -8.09 -8.66 10.11
C GLY A 135 -9.20 -8.58 9.06
N ALA A 136 -8.87 -8.79 7.79
CA ALA A 136 -9.83 -8.77 6.68
C ALA A 136 -10.72 -10.03 6.63
N THR A 137 -10.23 -11.18 7.07
CA THR A 137 -10.99 -12.45 7.07
C THR A 137 -11.94 -12.59 8.26
N LYS A 138 -11.71 -11.86 9.33
CA LYS A 138 -12.68 -11.74 10.42
C LYS A 138 -13.77 -10.78 9.98
N LYS A 139 -14.98 -11.27 9.67
CA LYS A 139 -16.20 -10.45 9.55
C LYS A 139 -16.22 -9.42 10.68
N PRO A 140 -16.73 -8.18 10.47
CA PRO A 140 -16.61 -7.09 11.42
C PRO A 140 -17.33 -7.41 12.74
N GLY A 141 -16.61 -8.01 13.65
CA GLY A 141 -16.88 -8.08 15.05
C GLY A 141 -15.76 -7.33 15.73
N HIS A 142 -16.03 -6.09 16.09
CA HIS A 142 -15.28 -5.21 16.99
C HIS A 142 -14.05 -5.82 17.65
N SER A 143 -12.85 -5.38 17.28
CA SER A 143 -11.88 -4.75 18.20
C SER A 143 -10.45 -4.80 17.64
N GLY A 144 -9.80 -3.66 17.65
CA GLY A 144 -8.35 -3.55 17.47
C GLY A 144 -7.86 -2.31 16.74
N LEU A 145 -8.60 -1.20 16.76
CA LEU A 145 -8.01 0.10 16.47
C LEU A 145 -7.29 0.59 17.72
N HIS A 146 -6.00 0.75 17.62
CA HIS A 146 -5.17 1.42 18.63
C HIS A 146 -5.80 2.77 18.99
N LYS A 147 -5.85 3.06 20.30
CA LYS A 147 -6.44 4.26 20.90
C LYS A 147 -5.89 5.54 20.25
N ILE A 148 -6.59 6.04 19.24
CA ILE A 148 -6.55 7.45 18.88
C ILE A 148 -7.75 8.11 19.57
N SER A 149 -7.47 9.21 20.20
CA SER A 149 -8.36 10.03 21.03
C SER A 149 -9.85 9.97 20.66
N LYS A 150 -10.71 9.67 21.64
CA LYS A 150 -12.14 9.37 21.55
C LYS A 150 -13.06 10.45 20.92
N ASN A 151 -12.53 11.54 20.38
CA ASN A 151 -13.34 12.64 19.82
C ASN A 151 -13.23 12.86 18.30
N VAL A 152 -12.32 12.14 17.59
CA VAL A 152 -12.15 12.25 16.13
C VAL A 152 -12.78 11.04 15.42
N ALA A 153 -12.76 9.86 16.02
CA ALA A 153 -13.16 8.59 15.39
C ALA A 153 -14.65 8.51 14.95
N GLY A 154 -15.55 9.25 15.58
CA GLY A 154 -16.97 9.25 15.21
C GLY A 154 -17.27 10.07 13.96
N ARG A 155 -16.51 11.14 13.76
CA ARG A 155 -16.67 12.07 12.63
C ARG A 155 -16.07 11.49 11.35
N ASP A 156 -14.86 10.93 11.45
CA ASP A 156 -14.17 10.31 10.30
C ASP A 156 -14.91 9.07 9.79
N ALA A 157 -15.54 8.30 10.69
CA ALA A 157 -16.36 7.15 10.30
C ALA A 157 -17.65 7.56 9.59
N ALA A 158 -18.26 8.67 9.97
CA ALA A 158 -19.47 9.19 9.30
C ALA A 158 -19.12 9.72 7.89
N ILE A 159 -18.04 10.47 7.75
CA ILE A 159 -17.53 10.97 6.47
C ILE A 159 -17.20 9.80 5.53
N ALA A 160 -16.49 8.79 6.03
CA ALA A 160 -16.14 7.61 5.26
C ALA A 160 -17.40 6.83 4.82
N ALA A 161 -18.40 6.69 5.68
CA ALA A 161 -19.65 6.01 5.34
C ALA A 161 -20.41 6.74 4.23
N GLU A 162 -20.49 8.06 4.29
CA GLU A 162 -21.16 8.89 3.29
C GLU A 162 -20.44 8.84 1.93
N ALA A 163 -19.12 8.93 1.93
CA ALA A 163 -18.29 8.80 0.74
C ALA A 163 -18.41 7.41 0.08
N ILE A 164 -18.42 6.35 0.90
CA ILE A 164 -18.59 4.97 0.43
C ILE A 164 -19.99 4.78 -0.18
N GLU A 165 -21.03 5.35 0.41
CA GLU A 165 -22.39 5.22 -0.11
C GLU A 165 -22.56 5.95 -1.46
N CYS A 166 -21.95 7.12 -1.62
CA CYS A 166 -21.88 7.84 -2.89
C CYS A 166 -21.23 6.96 -3.99
N LEU A 167 -20.06 6.38 -3.69
CA LEU A 167 -19.36 5.49 -4.63
C LEU A 167 -20.14 4.21 -4.93
N ARG A 168 -20.79 3.61 -3.95
CA ARG A 168 -21.60 2.40 -4.11
C ARG A 168 -22.80 2.64 -5.03
N THR A 169 -23.47 3.79 -4.86
CA THR A 169 -24.59 4.19 -5.70
C THR A 169 -24.15 4.38 -7.15
N ALA A 170 -23.05 5.09 -7.38
CA ALA A 170 -22.49 5.28 -8.71
C ALA A 170 -22.05 3.95 -9.35
N ALA A 171 -21.32 3.13 -8.63
CA ALA A 171 -20.86 1.82 -9.10
C ALA A 171 -22.04 0.90 -9.48
N SER A 172 -23.12 0.92 -8.69
CA SER A 172 -24.33 0.14 -8.97
C SER A 172 -25.06 0.62 -10.23
N ALA A 173 -25.04 1.91 -10.52
CA ALA A 173 -25.60 2.47 -11.75
C ALA A 173 -24.76 2.09 -12.97
N TRP A 174 -23.45 2.20 -12.88
CA TRP A 174 -22.52 1.84 -13.96
C TRP A 174 -22.54 0.33 -14.26
N ALA A 175 -22.64 -0.51 -13.24
CA ALA A 175 -22.76 -1.98 -13.41
C ALA A 175 -24.02 -2.41 -14.17
N ARG A 176 -25.08 -1.58 -14.15
CA ARG A 176 -26.29 -1.79 -14.94
C ARG A 176 -26.21 -1.31 -16.39
N GLY A 177 -25.02 -0.94 -16.85
CA GLY A 177 -24.76 -0.52 -18.22
C GLY A 177 -24.93 0.98 -18.47
N ASN A 178 -25.11 1.78 -17.44
CA ASN A 178 -25.29 3.23 -17.55
C ASN A 178 -24.00 3.96 -17.14
N ALA A 179 -22.93 3.76 -17.93
CA ALA A 179 -21.57 4.25 -17.60
C ALA A 179 -21.45 5.80 -17.52
N ASN A 180 -22.48 6.54 -17.95
CA ASN A 180 -22.50 8.01 -17.95
C ASN A 180 -23.57 8.61 -17.02
N ASP A 181 -24.22 7.81 -16.15
CA ASP A 181 -25.22 8.32 -15.22
C ASP A 181 -25.13 7.56 -13.88
N PRO A 182 -24.61 8.21 -12.83
CA PRO A 182 -24.04 9.56 -12.85
C PRO A 182 -22.72 9.64 -13.62
N LYS A 183 -22.42 10.79 -14.22
CA LYS A 183 -21.12 11.01 -14.84
C LYS A 183 -20.00 10.94 -13.80
N PRO A 184 -18.82 10.40 -14.12
CA PRO A 184 -17.71 10.30 -13.17
C PRO A 184 -17.34 11.63 -12.51
N GLU A 185 -17.42 12.74 -13.26
CA GLU A 185 -17.14 14.09 -12.78
C GLU A 185 -18.14 14.53 -11.70
N MET A 186 -19.43 14.19 -11.86
CA MET A 186 -20.46 14.51 -10.86
C MET A 186 -20.26 13.73 -9.56
N VAL A 187 -19.84 12.46 -9.67
CA VAL A 187 -19.50 11.64 -8.50
C VAL A 187 -18.30 12.22 -7.77
N TRP A 188 -17.30 12.72 -8.52
CA TRP A 188 -16.13 13.37 -7.95
C TRP A 188 -16.49 14.68 -7.23
N GLU A 189 -17.31 15.53 -7.83
CA GLU A 189 -17.80 16.78 -7.22
C GLU A 189 -18.57 16.50 -5.93
N GLN A 190 -19.41 15.48 -5.93
CA GLN A 190 -20.16 15.08 -4.74
C GLN A 190 -19.26 14.55 -3.63
N LEU A 191 -18.26 13.72 -3.95
CA LEU A 191 -17.26 13.26 -2.99
C LEU A 191 -16.45 14.42 -2.42
N TRP A 192 -16.06 15.37 -3.27
CA TRP A 192 -15.32 16.55 -2.86
C TRP A 192 -16.14 17.42 -1.89
N SER A 193 -17.43 17.65 -2.18
CA SER A 193 -18.34 18.35 -1.27
C SER A 193 -18.43 17.67 0.09
N VAL A 194 -18.57 16.34 0.13
CA VAL A 194 -18.61 15.58 1.39
C VAL A 194 -17.34 15.80 2.21
N LEU A 195 -16.17 15.85 1.58
CA LEU A 195 -14.89 16.07 2.25
C LEU A 195 -14.72 17.52 2.72
N GLU A 196 -15.13 18.51 1.92
CA GLU A 196 -15.07 19.93 2.26
C GLU A 196 -16.03 20.28 3.41
N ASP A 197 -17.30 19.89 3.32
CA ASP A 197 -18.35 20.17 4.30
C ASP A 197 -18.02 19.59 5.68
N ASN A 198 -17.27 18.50 5.69
CA ASN A 198 -16.81 17.84 6.92
C ASN A 198 -15.42 18.31 7.38
N GLY A 199 -14.77 19.24 6.65
CA GLY A 199 -13.46 19.79 7.00
C GLY A 199 -12.33 18.76 6.95
N ALA A 200 -12.47 17.70 6.14
CA ALA A 200 -11.45 16.68 5.93
C ALA A 200 -10.31 17.19 5.03
N LEU A 201 -10.59 18.19 4.19
CA LEU A 201 -9.59 18.89 3.39
C LEU A 201 -9.05 20.06 4.19
N ARG A 202 -7.88 19.90 4.78
CA ARG A 202 -7.14 21.03 5.38
C ARG A 202 -6.37 21.76 4.27
N LYS A 203 -6.59 23.08 4.20
CA LYS A 203 -5.72 23.98 3.44
C LYS A 203 -4.35 24.06 4.07
#